data_a022b6ec801075ed77c58edfb8577d5d
#
_entry.id   a022b6ec801075ed77c58edfb8577d5d
#
_cell.length_a   1.000
_cell.length_b   1.000
_cell.length_c   1.000
_cell.angle_alpha   90.00
_cell.angle_beta   90.00
_cell.angle_gamma   90.00
#
_symmetry.space_group_name_H-M   'P 1'
#
loop_
_entity.id
_entity.type
_entity.pdbx_description
1 polymer ?
#
loop_
_entity_poly.entity_id
_entity_poly.type
_entity_poly.pdbx_seq_one_letter_code
_entity_poly.pdbx_strand_id
1 'polypeptide(L)'
;PLRPDSVYTAGERFGTIGAIFGPYRVEITTYRGEWYSPDSRKPEVTFGISLEEDLSRRDFTVNAIAMDIPSGRLIDPFGGVEDLHSKVIRAVGDPDARFRDDPLRLMRAVRFAANLGFRIEPRTAEAIRRHAAQICKISVERVRDELTRMLTGPAPDVAIAALVDLGLMQYIVPEVVELKQVSTGGGKHKDIFIHTLKVVRNTPPDLVIR
;
A
#
# COMPACT_ATOMS: atom_id res chain seq x y z
N PRO A 1 -21.14 -24.59 17.71
CA PRO A 1 -20.24 -23.44 17.65
C PRO A 1 -18.91 -23.86 17.06
N LEU A 2 -18.41 -23.09 16.08
CA LEU A 2 -17.08 -23.31 15.50
C LEU A 2 -16.03 -23.01 16.58
N ARG A 3 -15.10 -23.95 16.79
CA ARG A 3 -13.94 -23.72 17.66
C ARG A 3 -12.72 -23.48 16.78
N PRO A 4 -11.99 -22.37 16.96
CA PRO A 4 -10.75 -22.14 16.23
C PRO A 4 -9.65 -23.09 16.72
N ASP A 5 -8.73 -23.46 15.82
CA ASP A 5 -7.55 -24.24 16.16
C ASP A 5 -6.57 -23.42 17.03
N SER A 6 -6.51 -22.12 16.79
CA SER A 6 -5.76 -21.17 17.62
C SER A 6 -6.33 -19.75 17.52
N VAL A 7 -6.07 -18.96 18.57
CA VAL A 7 -6.42 -17.53 18.65
C VAL A 7 -5.13 -16.73 18.91
N TYR A 8 -4.97 -15.62 18.23
CA TYR A 8 -3.87 -14.70 18.48
C TYR A 8 -4.39 -13.28 18.73
N THR A 9 -3.80 -12.61 19.73
CA THR A 9 -4.26 -11.32 20.26
C THR A 9 -3.29 -10.19 20.03
N ALA A 10 -2.33 -10.36 19.11
CA ALA A 10 -1.30 -9.35 18.81
C ALA A 10 -1.88 -7.97 18.44
N GLY A 11 -3.12 -7.92 17.92
CA GLY A 11 -3.86 -6.71 17.56
C GLY A 11 -4.92 -6.27 18.58
N GLU A 12 -5.04 -6.92 19.75
CA GLU A 12 -6.13 -6.68 20.71
C GLU A 12 -6.22 -5.23 21.17
N ARG A 13 -5.08 -4.58 21.43
CA ARG A 13 -5.03 -3.14 21.76
C ARG A 13 -5.61 -2.23 20.68
N PHE A 14 -5.75 -2.74 19.44
CA PHE A 14 -6.36 -2.06 18.32
C PHE A 14 -7.74 -2.62 17.98
N GLY A 15 -8.33 -3.41 18.88
CA GLY A 15 -9.64 -4.04 18.68
C GLY A 15 -9.66 -5.19 17.68
N THR A 16 -8.50 -5.80 17.36
CA THR A 16 -8.40 -6.91 16.41
C THR A 16 -7.98 -8.19 17.12
N ILE A 17 -8.75 -9.26 16.90
CA ILE A 17 -8.42 -10.62 17.33
C ILE A 17 -8.36 -11.49 16.08
N GLY A 18 -7.33 -12.31 15.97
CA GLY A 18 -7.22 -13.29 14.90
C GLY A 18 -7.53 -14.69 15.36
N ALA A 19 -8.12 -15.49 14.48
CA ALA A 19 -8.45 -16.90 14.70
C ALA A 19 -8.06 -17.74 13.48
N ILE A 20 -7.60 -18.95 13.71
CA ILE A 20 -7.26 -19.93 12.67
C ILE A 20 -8.28 -21.06 12.71
N PHE A 21 -8.82 -21.41 11.55
CA PHE A 21 -9.77 -22.50 11.34
C PHE A 21 -9.26 -23.33 10.15
N GLY A 22 -8.52 -24.40 10.39
CA GLY A 22 -7.88 -25.19 9.33
C GLY A 22 -6.98 -24.30 8.45
N PRO A 23 -7.23 -24.20 7.14
CA PRO A 23 -6.46 -23.35 6.24
C PRO A 23 -6.85 -21.87 6.30
N TYR A 24 -7.91 -21.50 7.01
CA TYR A 24 -8.46 -20.14 7.04
C TYR A 24 -7.93 -19.35 8.21
N ARG A 25 -7.41 -18.16 7.92
CA ARG A 25 -7.06 -17.15 8.89
C ARG A 25 -8.11 -16.04 8.87
N VAL A 26 -8.77 -15.83 10.01
CA VAL A 26 -9.84 -14.84 10.16
C VAL A 26 -9.38 -13.76 11.14
N GLU A 27 -9.51 -12.51 10.77
CA GLU A 27 -9.29 -11.36 11.64
C GLU A 27 -10.65 -10.71 11.94
N ILE A 28 -10.96 -10.57 13.22
CA ILE A 28 -12.18 -9.94 13.71
C ILE A 28 -11.79 -8.62 14.34
N THR A 29 -12.27 -7.53 13.76
CA THR A 29 -11.93 -6.17 14.20
C THR A 29 -13.20 -5.41 14.56
N THR A 30 -13.24 -4.77 15.73
CA THR A 30 -14.29 -3.82 16.09
C THR A 30 -14.15 -2.57 15.23
N TYR A 31 -15.27 -2.02 14.74
CA TYR A 31 -15.25 -0.73 14.03
C TYR A 31 -14.62 0.33 14.92
N ARG A 32 -13.67 1.07 14.35
CA ARG A 32 -12.88 2.05 15.09
C ARG A 32 -12.60 3.29 14.27
N GLY A 33 -12.63 4.45 14.92
CA GLY A 33 -12.05 5.70 14.46
C GLY A 33 -10.57 5.76 14.85
N GLU A 34 -9.78 6.42 14.05
CA GLU A 34 -8.40 6.74 14.37
C GLU A 34 -8.22 8.25 14.35
N TRP A 35 -7.71 8.76 15.44
CA TRP A 35 -7.35 10.17 15.57
C TRP A 35 -5.83 10.28 15.70
N TYR A 36 -5.21 11.08 14.85
CA TYR A 36 -3.78 11.35 14.89
C TYR A 36 -3.53 12.71 15.52
N SER A 37 -2.94 12.73 16.74
CA SER A 37 -2.46 13.96 17.34
C SER A 37 -1.26 14.50 16.55
N PRO A 38 -1.11 15.84 16.37
CA PRO A 38 0.04 16.44 15.70
C PRO A 38 1.39 16.01 16.28
N ASP A 39 1.43 15.68 17.57
CA ASP A 39 2.64 15.34 18.32
C ASP A 39 2.82 13.83 18.55
N SER A 40 1.89 12.98 18.09
CA SER A 40 1.94 11.53 18.31
C SER A 40 1.78 10.76 17.00
N ARG A 41 2.70 9.82 16.77
CA ARG A 41 2.61 8.85 15.64
C ARG A 41 1.71 7.66 15.93
N LYS A 42 1.19 7.56 17.16
CA LYS A 42 0.27 6.50 17.57
C LYS A 42 -1.13 7.05 17.49
N PRO A 43 -2.03 6.45 16.67
CA PRO A 43 -3.41 6.87 16.63
C PRO A 43 -4.08 6.58 17.99
N GLU A 44 -4.86 7.53 18.47
CA GLU A 44 -5.85 7.25 19.49
C GLU A 44 -7.04 6.55 18.82
N VAL A 45 -7.45 5.43 19.40
CA VAL A 45 -8.49 4.57 18.83
C VAL A 45 -9.80 4.81 19.60
N THR A 46 -10.84 5.20 18.85
CA THR A 46 -12.21 5.26 19.38
C THR A 46 -13.00 4.09 18.81
N PHE A 47 -13.58 3.27 19.68
CA PHE A 47 -14.41 2.12 19.27
C PHE A 47 -15.89 2.49 19.19
N GLY A 48 -16.67 1.69 18.46
CA GLY A 48 -18.12 1.82 18.39
C GLY A 48 -18.62 2.85 17.37
N ILE A 49 -17.78 3.20 16.41
CA ILE A 49 -18.18 4.03 15.26
C ILE A 49 -19.01 3.23 14.24
N SER A 50 -19.55 3.92 13.24
CA SER A 50 -20.27 3.30 12.14
C SER A 50 -19.32 2.53 11.20
N LEU A 51 -19.87 1.57 10.44
CA LEU A 51 -19.13 0.91 9.37
C LEU A 51 -18.60 1.92 8.34
N GLU A 52 -19.40 2.93 8.00
CA GLU A 52 -19.01 3.94 7.01
C GLU A 52 -17.81 4.77 7.48
N GLU A 53 -17.77 5.13 8.76
CA GLU A 53 -16.61 5.80 9.36
C GLU A 53 -15.37 4.90 9.34
N ASP A 54 -15.50 3.59 9.63
CA ASP A 54 -14.38 2.64 9.53
C ASP A 54 -13.87 2.53 8.08
N LEU A 55 -14.76 2.48 7.09
CA LEU A 55 -14.40 2.43 5.69
C LEU A 55 -13.76 3.75 5.22
N SER A 56 -14.21 4.90 5.73
CA SER A 56 -13.71 6.23 5.34
C SER A 56 -12.24 6.47 5.69
N ARG A 57 -11.71 5.83 6.73
CA ARG A 57 -10.31 5.95 7.15
C ARG A 57 -9.35 5.00 6.41
N ARG A 58 -9.86 4.10 5.57
CA ARG A 58 -9.04 3.17 4.79
C ARG A 58 -8.21 3.89 3.75
N ASP A 59 -7.22 3.20 3.21
CA ASP A 59 -6.26 3.79 2.26
C ASP A 59 -6.88 4.02 0.87
N PHE A 60 -7.47 2.97 0.27
CA PHE A 60 -7.97 3.02 -1.10
C PHE A 60 -9.40 2.51 -1.19
N THR A 61 -10.15 3.02 -2.17
CA THR A 61 -11.56 2.66 -2.42
C THR A 61 -11.76 1.16 -2.56
N VAL A 62 -10.87 0.48 -3.28
CA VAL A 62 -10.86 -0.98 -3.48
C VAL A 62 -10.72 -1.77 -2.17
N ASN A 63 -10.18 -1.16 -1.13
CA ASN A 63 -10.06 -1.72 0.22
C ASN A 63 -11.15 -1.22 1.18
N ALA A 64 -12.04 -0.33 0.71
CA ALA A 64 -13.11 0.27 1.49
C ALA A 64 -14.50 -0.27 1.10
N ILE A 65 -14.55 -1.53 0.71
CA ILE A 65 -15.77 -2.28 0.40
C ILE A 65 -16.01 -3.26 1.56
N ALA A 66 -17.25 -3.39 1.98
CA ALA A 66 -17.69 -4.38 2.96
C ALA A 66 -18.85 -5.21 2.43
N MET A 67 -19.07 -6.36 3.03
CA MET A 67 -20.23 -7.20 2.76
C MET A 67 -20.91 -7.56 4.08
N ASP A 68 -22.22 -7.34 4.15
CA ASP A 68 -23.04 -7.83 5.23
C ASP A 68 -23.21 -9.34 5.08
N ILE A 69 -22.64 -10.10 6.00
CA ILE A 69 -22.59 -11.57 5.89
C ILE A 69 -23.99 -12.21 5.85
N PRO A 70 -24.96 -11.83 6.72
CA PRO A 70 -26.28 -12.44 6.70
C PRO A 70 -27.05 -12.23 5.39
N SER A 71 -26.98 -11.02 4.82
CA SER A 71 -27.72 -10.67 3.60
C SER A 71 -26.93 -10.83 2.31
N GLY A 72 -25.60 -10.93 2.37
CA GLY A 72 -24.72 -10.89 1.20
C GLY A 72 -24.66 -9.51 0.51
N ARG A 73 -25.27 -8.48 1.10
CA ARG A 73 -25.31 -7.12 0.52
C ARG A 73 -23.93 -6.47 0.58
N LEU A 74 -23.47 -5.97 -0.57
CA LEU A 74 -22.28 -5.13 -0.64
C LEU A 74 -22.58 -3.71 -0.14
N ILE A 75 -21.63 -3.16 0.62
CA ILE A 75 -21.63 -1.81 1.15
C ILE A 75 -20.37 -1.14 0.62
N ASP A 76 -20.55 -0.21 -0.32
CA ASP A 76 -19.48 0.45 -1.06
C ASP A 76 -19.72 1.96 -1.12
N PRO A 77 -19.51 2.71 -0.02
CA PRO A 77 -19.79 4.13 0.03
C PRO A 77 -18.81 4.98 -0.80
N PHE A 78 -17.68 4.42 -1.23
CA PHE A 78 -16.60 5.15 -1.90
C PHE A 78 -16.34 4.74 -3.36
N GLY A 79 -17.20 3.88 -3.94
CA GLY A 79 -17.11 3.45 -5.34
C GLY A 79 -15.95 2.48 -5.62
N GLY A 80 -15.56 1.69 -4.63
CA GLY A 80 -14.46 0.73 -4.75
C GLY A 80 -14.74 -0.39 -5.74
N VAL A 81 -16.00 -0.82 -5.91
CA VAL A 81 -16.40 -1.83 -6.89
C VAL A 81 -16.16 -1.32 -8.32
N GLU A 82 -16.52 -0.07 -8.60
CA GLU A 82 -16.26 0.54 -9.91
C GLU A 82 -14.75 0.69 -10.18
N ASP A 83 -13.98 1.12 -9.17
CA ASP A 83 -12.53 1.22 -9.28
C ASP A 83 -11.87 -0.15 -9.47
N LEU A 84 -12.40 -1.24 -8.89
CA LEU A 84 -11.95 -2.61 -9.16
C LEU A 84 -12.18 -3.00 -10.63
N HIS A 85 -13.38 -2.76 -11.16
CA HIS A 85 -13.70 -3.04 -12.57
C HIS A 85 -12.83 -2.22 -13.52
N SER A 86 -12.63 -0.94 -13.19
CA SER A 86 -11.83 0.01 -13.98
C SER A 86 -10.32 -0.17 -13.78
N LYS A 87 -9.89 -1.07 -12.89
CA LYS A 87 -8.49 -1.31 -12.52
C LYS A 87 -7.78 -0.04 -12.04
N VAL A 88 -8.36 0.63 -11.06
CA VAL A 88 -7.87 1.92 -10.52
C VAL A 88 -7.55 1.80 -9.05
N ILE A 89 -6.42 2.35 -8.62
CA ILE A 89 -6.09 2.63 -7.23
C ILE A 89 -6.38 4.10 -6.97
N ARG A 90 -7.41 4.36 -6.18
CA ARG A 90 -7.87 5.69 -5.77
C ARG A 90 -7.86 5.78 -4.25
N ALA A 91 -7.32 6.86 -3.69
CA ALA A 91 -7.42 7.14 -2.26
C ALA A 91 -8.88 7.39 -1.85
N VAL A 92 -9.26 6.94 -0.65
CA VAL A 92 -10.58 7.22 -0.08
C VAL A 92 -10.67 8.71 0.28
N GLY A 93 -11.66 9.40 -0.23
CA GLY A 93 -11.92 10.81 0.06
C GLY A 93 -10.83 11.75 -0.46
N ASP A 94 -10.22 12.54 0.43
CA ASP A 94 -9.13 13.44 0.08
C ASP A 94 -7.76 12.74 0.14
N PRO A 95 -7.04 12.59 -0.99
CA PRO A 95 -5.73 11.94 -1.01
C PRO A 95 -4.69 12.62 -0.10
N ASP A 96 -4.72 13.96 -0.02
CA ASP A 96 -3.77 14.70 0.80
C ASP A 96 -3.98 14.41 2.30
N ALA A 97 -5.22 14.29 2.74
CA ALA A 97 -5.55 13.87 4.10
C ALA A 97 -5.07 12.44 4.37
N ARG A 98 -5.39 11.50 3.46
CA ARG A 98 -5.00 10.08 3.61
C ARG A 98 -3.49 9.87 3.73
N PHE A 99 -2.69 10.64 2.99
CA PHE A 99 -1.24 10.54 3.04
C PHE A 99 -0.62 11.26 4.24
N ARG A 100 -1.28 12.29 4.77
CA ARG A 100 -0.88 12.90 6.06
C ARG A 100 -1.13 11.97 7.25
N ASP A 101 -2.24 11.23 7.24
CA ASP A 101 -2.59 10.28 8.30
C ASP A 101 -1.55 9.16 8.44
N ASP A 102 -1.18 8.52 7.33
CA ASP A 102 -0.12 7.50 7.29
C ASP A 102 0.65 7.59 5.96
N PRO A 103 1.85 8.20 5.96
CA PRO A 103 2.65 8.31 4.76
C PRO A 103 3.08 6.97 4.13
N LEU A 104 3.00 5.83 4.84
CA LEU A 104 3.25 4.53 4.22
C LEU A 104 2.26 4.21 3.10
N ARG A 105 1.08 4.82 3.12
CA ARG A 105 0.07 4.70 2.05
C ARG A 105 0.59 5.15 0.69
N LEU A 106 1.60 6.03 0.64
CA LEU A 106 2.29 6.42 -0.59
C LEU A 106 2.90 5.20 -1.29
N MET A 107 3.65 4.37 -0.54
CA MET A 107 4.24 3.14 -1.07
C MET A 107 3.18 2.07 -1.32
N ARG A 108 2.19 1.94 -0.45
CA ARG A 108 1.09 0.99 -0.62
C ARG A 108 0.32 1.22 -1.93
N ALA A 109 0.11 2.48 -2.36
CA ALA A 109 -0.51 2.80 -3.66
C ALA A 109 0.29 2.19 -4.81
N VAL A 110 1.60 2.38 -4.81
CA VAL A 110 2.51 1.82 -5.82
C VAL A 110 2.47 0.30 -5.81
N ARG A 111 2.56 -0.31 -4.63
CA ARG A 111 2.52 -1.76 -4.49
C ARG A 111 1.21 -2.36 -5.01
N PHE A 112 0.07 -1.82 -4.62
CA PHE A 112 -1.21 -2.32 -5.11
C PHE A 112 -1.35 -2.15 -6.62
N ALA A 113 -0.96 -0.98 -7.16
CA ALA A 113 -1.00 -0.73 -8.59
C ALA A 113 -0.14 -1.74 -9.36
N ALA A 114 1.11 -1.96 -8.94
CA ALA A 114 2.01 -2.90 -9.60
C ALA A 114 1.55 -4.36 -9.46
N ASN A 115 1.18 -4.78 -8.23
CA ASN A 115 0.83 -6.19 -7.98
C ASN A 115 -0.51 -6.60 -8.62
N LEU A 116 -1.45 -5.69 -8.76
CA LEU A 116 -2.76 -5.95 -9.35
C LEU A 116 -2.82 -5.60 -10.84
N GLY A 117 -1.80 -4.93 -11.39
CA GLY A 117 -1.81 -4.41 -12.75
C GLY A 117 -2.83 -3.27 -12.92
N PHE A 118 -3.02 -2.46 -11.88
CA PHE A 118 -3.94 -1.32 -11.85
C PHE A 118 -3.17 -0.01 -12.10
N ARG A 119 -3.87 1.01 -12.60
CA ARG A 119 -3.35 2.38 -12.69
C ARG A 119 -3.66 3.16 -11.40
N ILE A 120 -2.79 4.09 -11.03
CA ILE A 120 -3.08 5.03 -9.95
C ILE A 120 -3.92 6.17 -10.53
N GLU A 121 -4.99 6.55 -9.84
CA GLU A 121 -5.85 7.67 -10.22
C GLU A 121 -5.04 8.99 -10.24
N PRO A 122 -5.24 9.89 -11.24
CA PRO A 122 -4.39 11.08 -11.41
C PRO A 122 -4.26 11.97 -10.18
N ARG A 123 -5.38 12.29 -9.49
CA ARG A 123 -5.34 13.12 -8.27
C ARG A 123 -4.58 12.43 -7.13
N THR A 124 -4.74 11.11 -7.02
CA THR A 124 -3.98 10.28 -6.06
C THR A 124 -2.49 10.30 -6.40
N ALA A 125 -2.11 10.16 -7.67
CA ALA A 125 -0.72 10.22 -8.12
C ALA A 125 -0.08 11.60 -7.87
N GLU A 126 -0.81 12.68 -8.11
CA GLU A 126 -0.34 14.04 -7.81
C GLU A 126 -0.12 14.26 -6.30
N ALA A 127 -1.04 13.77 -5.47
CA ALA A 127 -0.89 13.83 -4.02
C ALA A 127 0.32 13.01 -3.55
N ILE A 128 0.59 11.82 -4.16
CA ILE A 128 1.81 11.05 -3.87
C ILE A 128 3.06 11.90 -4.13
N ARG A 129 3.15 12.58 -5.27
CA ARG A 129 4.30 13.44 -5.59
C ARG A 129 4.46 14.56 -4.57
N ARG A 130 3.37 15.25 -4.20
CA ARG A 130 3.40 16.35 -3.21
C ARG A 130 3.86 15.88 -1.84
N HIS A 131 3.49 14.67 -1.45
CA HIS A 131 3.78 14.13 -0.12
C HIS A 131 4.98 13.18 -0.08
N ALA A 132 5.70 12.96 -1.18
CA ALA A 132 6.77 11.97 -1.29
C ALA A 132 7.82 12.08 -0.16
N ALA A 133 8.23 13.30 0.20
CA ALA A 133 9.20 13.52 1.28
C ALA A 133 8.72 13.04 2.66
N GLN A 134 7.42 12.86 2.87
CA GLN A 134 6.90 12.38 4.16
C GLN A 134 7.25 10.91 4.43
N ILE A 135 7.71 10.17 3.42
CA ILE A 135 8.17 8.79 3.63
C ILE A 135 9.33 8.71 4.64
N CYS A 136 10.14 9.76 4.74
CA CYS A 136 11.21 9.89 5.73
C CYS A 136 10.71 9.87 7.19
N LYS A 137 9.41 10.09 7.43
CA LYS A 137 8.79 10.00 8.76
C LYS A 137 8.45 8.56 9.16
N ILE A 138 8.48 7.63 8.22
CA ILE A 138 8.13 6.22 8.45
C ILE A 138 9.38 5.46 8.90
N SER A 139 9.19 4.49 9.79
CA SER A 139 10.31 3.65 10.22
C SER A 139 10.87 2.84 9.05
N VAL A 140 12.17 2.65 9.06
CA VAL A 140 12.90 1.93 7.98
C VAL A 140 12.36 0.51 7.79
N GLU A 141 11.95 -0.15 8.87
CA GLU A 141 11.38 -1.49 8.82
C GLU A 141 10.08 -1.53 8.01
N ARG A 142 9.17 -0.56 8.23
CA ARG A 142 7.90 -0.49 7.47
C ARG A 142 8.16 -0.19 6.00
N VAL A 143 9.09 0.70 5.69
CA VAL A 143 9.51 1.01 4.30
C VAL A 143 10.11 -0.22 3.65
N ARG A 144 11.05 -0.90 4.33
CA ARG A 144 11.66 -2.15 3.86
C ARG A 144 10.61 -3.22 3.57
N ASP A 145 9.64 -3.40 4.46
CA ASP A 145 8.63 -4.44 4.31
C ASP A 145 7.74 -4.18 3.08
N GLU A 146 7.37 -2.93 2.80
CA GLU A 146 6.63 -2.58 1.58
C GLU A 146 7.49 -2.76 0.32
N LEU A 147 8.77 -2.34 0.36
CA LEU A 147 9.71 -2.53 -0.76
C LEU A 147 9.94 -4.03 -1.02
N THR A 148 10.12 -4.83 0.01
CA THR A 148 10.24 -6.30 -0.10
C THR A 148 9.05 -6.91 -0.81
N ARG A 149 7.82 -6.52 -0.43
CA ARG A 149 6.59 -7.01 -1.08
C ARG A 149 6.46 -6.57 -2.54
N MET A 150 7.05 -5.45 -2.93
CA MET A 150 7.12 -5.01 -4.33
C MET A 150 8.15 -5.85 -5.08
N LEU A 151 9.36 -6.01 -4.52
CA LEU A 151 10.45 -6.75 -5.17
C LEU A 151 10.12 -8.24 -5.34
N THR A 152 9.44 -8.85 -4.38
CA THR A 152 9.01 -10.26 -4.46
C THR A 152 7.66 -10.45 -5.15
N GLY A 153 7.00 -9.35 -5.51
CA GLY A 153 5.72 -9.36 -6.21
C GLY A 153 5.82 -9.70 -7.71
N PRO A 154 4.67 -9.73 -8.40
CA PRO A 154 4.58 -10.15 -9.80
C PRO A 154 5.16 -9.14 -10.81
N ALA A 155 5.28 -7.86 -10.44
CA ALA A 155 5.73 -6.78 -11.34
C ALA A 155 6.71 -5.81 -10.63
N PRO A 156 7.90 -6.30 -10.21
CA PRO A 156 8.85 -5.48 -9.47
C PRO A 156 9.42 -4.33 -10.30
N ASP A 157 9.60 -4.53 -11.59
CA ASP A 157 10.02 -3.50 -12.55
C ASP A 157 9.03 -2.34 -12.63
N VAL A 158 7.74 -2.63 -12.69
CA VAL A 158 6.67 -1.62 -12.68
C VAL A 158 6.65 -0.86 -11.36
N ALA A 159 6.82 -1.55 -10.23
CA ALA A 159 6.86 -0.93 -8.91
C ALA A 159 8.06 0.03 -8.78
N ILE A 160 9.27 -0.40 -9.16
CA ILE A 160 10.47 0.44 -9.11
C ILE A 160 10.31 1.66 -10.02
N ALA A 161 9.86 1.46 -11.26
CA ALA A 161 9.62 2.57 -12.20
C ALA A 161 8.62 3.59 -11.62
N ALA A 162 7.52 3.12 -11.06
CA ALA A 162 6.51 4.00 -10.44
C ALA A 162 7.04 4.74 -9.21
N LEU A 163 7.85 4.08 -8.34
CA LEU A 163 8.50 4.75 -7.20
C LEU A 163 9.42 5.90 -7.66
N VAL A 164 10.14 5.70 -8.76
CA VAL A 164 11.01 6.73 -9.35
C VAL A 164 10.16 7.86 -9.95
N ASP A 165 9.14 7.54 -10.76
CA ASP A 165 8.32 8.54 -11.47
C ASP A 165 7.42 9.38 -10.53
N LEU A 166 7.06 8.81 -9.38
CA LEU A 166 6.30 9.49 -8.33
C LEU A 166 7.20 10.20 -7.30
N GLY A 167 8.53 10.14 -7.46
CA GLY A 167 9.48 10.85 -6.60
C GLY A 167 9.67 10.23 -5.22
N LEU A 168 9.27 8.98 -5.01
CA LEU A 168 9.45 8.27 -3.75
C LEU A 168 10.86 7.68 -3.62
N MET A 169 11.41 7.15 -4.73
CA MET A 169 12.66 6.39 -4.73
C MET A 169 13.85 7.21 -4.23
N GLN A 170 13.87 8.52 -4.48
CA GLN A 170 14.95 9.42 -4.02
C GLN A 170 15.09 9.48 -2.49
N TYR A 171 14.04 9.12 -1.74
CA TYR A 171 14.03 9.08 -0.28
C TYR A 171 14.23 7.67 0.28
N ILE A 172 14.25 6.65 -0.58
CA ILE A 172 14.34 5.22 -0.19
C ILE A 172 15.69 4.67 -0.59
N VAL A 173 16.01 4.72 -1.90
CA VAL A 173 17.30 4.29 -2.48
C VAL A 173 17.66 5.28 -3.61
N PRO A 174 18.28 6.43 -3.27
CA PRO A 174 18.59 7.49 -4.24
C PRO A 174 19.49 7.01 -5.38
N GLU A 175 20.33 6.00 -5.14
CA GLU A 175 21.22 5.43 -6.15
C GLU A 175 20.46 4.86 -7.34
N VAL A 176 19.24 4.36 -7.14
CA VAL A 176 18.37 3.89 -8.24
C VAL A 176 17.92 5.03 -9.15
N VAL A 177 17.71 6.23 -8.58
CA VAL A 177 17.37 7.43 -9.36
C VAL A 177 18.54 7.89 -10.21
N GLU A 178 19.76 7.81 -9.68
CA GLU A 178 20.99 8.19 -10.37
C GLU A 178 21.24 7.33 -11.61
N LEU A 179 20.75 6.08 -11.65
CA LEU A 179 20.87 5.22 -12.83
C LEU A 179 20.26 5.83 -14.10
N LYS A 180 19.27 6.74 -13.97
CA LYS A 180 18.71 7.49 -15.12
C LYS A 180 19.70 8.46 -15.74
N GLN A 181 20.72 8.88 -14.99
CA GLN A 181 21.70 9.89 -15.44
C GLN A 181 23.00 9.24 -15.96
N VAL A 182 23.19 7.94 -15.72
CA VAL A 182 24.42 7.24 -16.13
C VAL A 182 24.35 6.94 -17.63
N SER A 183 25.18 7.67 -18.38
CA SER A 183 25.43 7.43 -19.81
C SER A 183 26.65 6.50 -19.97
N THR A 184 26.46 5.34 -20.58
CA THR A 184 27.59 4.50 -21.00
C THR A 184 28.26 5.13 -22.24
N GLY A 185 29.42 5.75 -22.06
CA GLY A 185 30.23 6.31 -23.15
C GLY A 185 30.70 5.23 -24.12
N GLY A 186 29.99 5.06 -25.23
CA GLY A 186 30.34 4.10 -26.28
C GLY A 186 29.15 3.78 -27.17
N GLY A 187 28.87 4.58 -28.18
CA GLY A 187 28.16 4.29 -29.45
C GLY A 187 26.78 3.59 -29.44
N LYS A 188 26.36 2.96 -28.36
CA LYS A 188 25.01 2.43 -28.11
C LYS A 188 24.61 2.85 -26.71
N HIS A 189 23.83 3.89 -26.60
CA HIS A 189 23.23 4.33 -25.32
C HIS A 189 22.32 3.22 -24.79
N LYS A 190 22.84 2.32 -23.94
CA LYS A 190 22.01 1.47 -23.12
C LYS A 190 21.52 2.32 -21.95
N ASP A 191 20.23 2.57 -21.88
CA ASP A 191 19.62 3.12 -20.70
C ASP A 191 19.79 2.10 -19.56
N ILE A 192 20.72 2.41 -18.64
CA ILE A 192 21.07 1.50 -17.53
C ILE A 192 19.87 1.29 -16.63
N PHE A 193 19.05 2.30 -16.41
CA PHE A 193 17.83 2.18 -15.60
C PHE A 193 16.86 1.15 -16.23
N ILE A 194 16.57 1.29 -17.54
CA ILE A 194 15.69 0.35 -18.23
C ILE A 194 16.31 -1.07 -18.27
N HIS A 195 17.62 -1.17 -18.40
CA HIS A 195 18.29 -2.47 -18.32
C HIS A 195 18.13 -3.11 -16.94
N THR A 196 18.35 -2.32 -15.86
CA THR A 196 18.17 -2.79 -14.48
C THR A 196 16.74 -3.27 -14.22
N LEU A 197 15.72 -2.52 -14.68
CA LEU A 197 14.33 -2.94 -14.57
C LEU A 197 14.08 -4.30 -15.22
N LYS A 198 14.64 -4.54 -16.42
CA LYS A 198 14.54 -5.82 -17.12
C LYS A 198 15.24 -6.97 -16.37
N VAL A 199 16.40 -6.69 -15.77
CA VAL A 199 17.11 -7.67 -14.94
C VAL A 199 16.26 -8.06 -13.74
N VAL A 200 15.77 -7.08 -12.98
CA VAL A 200 14.93 -7.33 -11.80
C VAL A 200 13.67 -8.11 -12.16
N ARG A 201 13.01 -7.79 -13.28
CA ARG A 201 11.83 -8.50 -13.75
C ARG A 201 12.11 -9.99 -14.04
N ASN A 202 13.26 -10.29 -14.66
CA ASN A 202 13.62 -11.64 -15.09
C ASN A 202 14.33 -12.46 -14.00
N THR A 203 14.64 -11.83 -12.87
CA THR A 203 15.26 -12.51 -11.72
C THR A 203 14.17 -13.22 -10.90
N PRO A 204 14.42 -14.43 -10.38
CA PRO A 204 13.48 -15.12 -9.48
C PRO A 204 13.05 -14.23 -8.31
N PRO A 205 11.83 -14.41 -7.75
CA PRO A 205 11.31 -13.57 -6.66
C PRO A 205 11.96 -13.91 -5.31
N ASP A 206 13.28 -13.89 -5.29
CA ASP A 206 14.10 -14.09 -4.09
C ASP A 206 14.74 -12.75 -3.71
N LEU A 207 14.52 -12.30 -2.48
CA LEU A 207 14.99 -11.01 -2.00
C LEU A 207 16.51 -10.89 -1.96
N VAL A 208 17.23 -12.00 -1.81
CA VAL A 208 18.71 -12.03 -1.81
C VAL A 208 19.27 -11.74 -3.21
N ILE A 209 18.48 -12.06 -4.25
CA ILE A 209 18.92 -11.95 -5.65
C ILE A 209 18.36 -10.69 -6.31
N ARG A 210 17.20 -10.19 -5.89
CA ARG A 210 16.54 -8.96 -6.37
C ARG A 210 16.88 -7.76 -5.54
#